data_c6ef98d4440393dc94be9a31ead6ea32
#
_entry.id   c6ef98d4440393dc94be9a31ead6ea32
#
_cell.length_a   1.000
_cell.length_b   1.000
_cell.length_c   1.000
_cell.angle_alpha   90.00
_cell.angle_beta   90.00
_cell.angle_gamma   90.00
#
_symmetry.space_group_name_H-M   'P 1'
#
loop_
_entity.id
_entity.type
_entity.pdbx_description
1 polymer ?
#
loop_
_entity_poly.entity_id
_entity_poly.type
_entity_poly.pdbx_seq_one_letter_code
_entity_poly.pdbx_strand_id
1 'polypeptide(L)' 'MELPARLTIEQEFSLKMQAEQMKELNYEQTQECLIAVLRQLAIKENVVKYLMQKQL' A
#
# COMPACT_ATOMS: atom_id res chain seq x y z
N MET A 1 22.15 4.15 -7.16
CA MET A 1 20.78 3.98 -7.66
C MET A 1 19.81 4.54 -6.63
N GLU A 2 19.06 5.55 -7.03
CA GLU A 2 18.07 6.12 -6.13
C GLU A 2 16.79 5.29 -6.14
N LEU A 3 16.28 5.00 -4.95
CA LEU A 3 14.98 4.35 -4.84
C LEU A 3 13.89 5.35 -5.21
N PRO A 4 12.85 4.93 -5.94
CA PRO A 4 11.76 5.81 -6.28
C PRO A 4 10.98 6.17 -5.01
N ALA A 5 11.17 7.42 -4.57
CA ALA A 5 10.50 7.93 -3.37
C ALA A 5 9.19 8.65 -3.71
N ARG A 6 8.86 8.77 -4.98
CA ARG A 6 7.66 9.47 -5.43
C ARG A 6 6.70 8.50 -6.09
N LEU A 7 5.42 8.76 -5.92
CA LEU A 7 4.38 8.01 -6.60
C LEU A 7 4.30 8.42 -8.05
N THR A 8 3.96 7.48 -8.91
CA THR A 8 3.64 7.80 -10.31
C THR A 8 2.30 8.51 -10.35
N ILE A 9 2.02 9.16 -11.50
CA ILE A 9 0.73 9.83 -11.70
C ILE A 9 -0.42 8.83 -11.58
N GLU A 10 -0.22 7.63 -12.10
CA GLU A 10 -1.23 6.56 -12.00
C GLU A 10 -1.47 6.14 -10.56
N GLN A 11 -0.41 6.03 -9.77
CA GLN A 11 -0.54 5.69 -8.36
C GLN A 11 -1.24 6.80 -7.57
N GLU A 12 -0.90 8.06 -7.84
CA GLU A 12 -1.57 9.19 -7.20
C GLU A 12 -3.06 9.22 -7.55
N PHE A 13 -3.39 8.99 -8.80
CA PHE A 13 -4.79 8.92 -9.23
C PHE A 13 -5.54 7.79 -8.54
N SER A 14 -4.93 6.62 -8.47
CA SER A 14 -5.52 5.46 -7.81
C SER A 14 -5.78 5.73 -6.32
N LEU A 15 -4.80 6.35 -5.64
CA LEU A 15 -4.95 6.71 -4.22
C LEU A 15 -6.08 7.72 -4.02
N LYS A 16 -6.18 8.69 -4.91
CA LYS A 16 -7.24 9.71 -4.84
C LYS A 16 -8.62 9.07 -4.98
N MET A 17 -8.77 8.14 -5.92
CA MET A 17 -10.02 7.43 -6.08
C MET A 17 -10.37 6.59 -4.87
N GLN A 18 -9.37 5.90 -4.30
CA GLN A 18 -9.58 5.10 -3.10
C GLN A 18 -9.96 5.97 -1.91
N ALA A 19 -9.34 7.14 -1.78
CA ALA A 19 -9.67 8.08 -0.72
C ALA A 19 -11.12 8.56 -0.83
N GLU A 20 -11.59 8.83 -2.06
CA GLU A 20 -12.98 9.21 -2.28
C GLU A 20 -13.96 8.09 -1.90
N GLN A 21 -13.62 6.85 -2.24
CA GLN A 21 -14.44 5.70 -1.87
C GLN A 21 -14.48 5.51 -0.37
N MET A 22 -13.38 5.76 0.33
CA MET A 22 -13.30 5.60 1.78
C MET A 22 -14.16 6.60 2.54
N LYS A 23 -14.50 7.73 1.95
CA LYS A 23 -15.37 8.72 2.59
C LYS A 23 -16.77 8.17 2.86
N GLU A 24 -17.20 7.16 2.12
CA GLU A 24 -18.50 6.55 2.28
C GLU A 24 -18.52 5.42 3.32
N LEU A 25 -17.36 5.04 3.86
CA LEU A 25 -17.27 3.96 4.82
C LEU A 25 -17.56 4.47 6.22
N ASN A 26 -18.17 3.61 7.05
CA ASN A 26 -18.30 3.91 8.47
C ASN A 26 -16.98 3.59 9.20
N TYR A 27 -16.94 3.90 10.51
CA TYR A 27 -15.72 3.74 11.30
C TYR A 27 -15.22 2.29 11.30
N GLU A 28 -16.13 1.34 11.47
CA GLU A 28 -15.78 -0.07 11.52
C GLU A 28 -15.22 -0.57 10.19
N GLN A 29 -15.86 -0.20 9.10
CA GLN A 29 -15.40 -0.54 7.75
C GLN A 29 -14.04 0.09 7.45
N THR A 30 -13.83 1.30 7.91
CA THR A 30 -12.54 1.99 7.74
C THR A 30 -11.43 1.24 8.47
N GLN A 31 -11.69 0.76 9.69
CA GLN A 31 -10.71 -0.02 10.42
C GLN A 31 -10.38 -1.33 9.71
N GLU A 32 -11.39 -2.03 9.20
CA GLU A 32 -11.17 -3.27 8.45
C GLU A 32 -10.33 -3.01 7.21
N CYS A 33 -10.60 -1.93 6.51
CA CYS A 33 -9.84 -1.54 5.33
C CYS A 33 -8.39 -1.25 5.69
N LEU A 34 -8.17 -0.53 6.78
CA LEU A 34 -6.82 -0.21 7.25
C LEU A 34 -6.03 -1.48 7.58
N ILE A 35 -6.66 -2.42 8.29
CA ILE A 35 -6.01 -3.69 8.63
C ILE A 35 -5.64 -4.46 7.36
N ALA A 36 -6.54 -4.49 6.36
CA ALA A 36 -6.26 -5.16 5.09
C ALA A 36 -5.07 -4.54 4.38
N VAL A 37 -4.98 -3.21 4.36
CA VAL A 37 -3.87 -2.49 3.74
C VAL A 37 -2.56 -2.77 4.47
N LEU A 38 -2.57 -2.76 5.80
CA LEU A 38 -1.39 -3.07 6.60
C LEU A 38 -0.91 -4.49 6.37
N ARG A 39 -1.84 -5.43 6.21
CA ARG A 39 -1.49 -6.82 5.90
C ARG A 39 -0.81 -6.93 4.54
N GLN A 40 -1.33 -6.24 3.54
CA GLN A 40 -0.72 -6.22 2.21
C GLN A 40 0.68 -5.62 2.25
N LEU A 41 0.86 -4.56 3.03
CA LEU A 41 2.16 -3.94 3.20
C LEU A 41 3.16 -4.93 3.83
N ALA A 42 2.74 -5.63 4.86
CA ALA A 42 3.59 -6.62 5.54
C ALA A 42 4.01 -7.74 4.57
N ILE A 43 3.08 -8.21 3.73
CA ILE A 43 3.38 -9.23 2.73
C ILE A 43 4.41 -8.71 1.74
N LYS A 44 4.25 -7.48 1.26
CA LYS A 44 5.20 -6.88 0.32
C LYS A 44 6.57 -6.69 0.95
N GLU A 45 6.63 -6.33 2.22
CA GLU A 45 7.90 -6.24 2.95
C GLU A 45 8.60 -7.59 3.02
N ASN A 46 7.86 -8.65 3.27
CA ASN A 46 8.42 -10.00 3.31
C ASN A 46 8.98 -10.41 1.94
N VAL A 47 8.27 -10.08 0.87
CA VAL A 47 8.75 -10.36 -0.49
C VAL A 47 10.05 -9.62 -0.77
N VAL A 48 10.12 -8.33 -0.40
CA VAL A 48 11.33 -7.53 -0.59
C VAL A 48 12.50 -8.13 0.17
N LYS A 49 12.28 -8.50 1.43
CA LYS A 49 13.33 -9.13 2.25
C LYS A 49 13.83 -10.43 1.62
N TYR A 50 12.91 -11.23 1.12
CA TYR A 50 13.23 -12.50 0.45
C TYR A 50 14.11 -12.26 -0.77
N LEU A 51 13.72 -11.30 -1.61
CA LEU A 51 14.47 -10.97 -2.82
C LEU A 51 15.88 -10.43 -2.48
N MET A 52 15.97 -9.60 -1.46
CA MET A 52 17.26 -9.07 -1.02
C MET A 52 18.19 -10.17 -0.52
N GLN A 53 17.65 -11.15 0.21
CA GLN A 53 18.46 -12.27 0.70
C GLN A 53 18.97 -13.14 -0.45
N LYS A 54 18.19 -13.29 -1.51
CA LYS A 54 18.59 -14.10 -2.66
C LYS A 54 19.70 -13.49 -3.50
N GLN A 55 19.86 -12.17 -3.41
CA GLN A 55 20.89 -11.47 -4.18
C GLN A 55 22.25 -11.47 -3.48
N LEU A 56 22.32 -11.92 -2.26
CA LEU A 56 23.56 -12.10 -1.54
C LEU A 56 24.08 -13.54 -1.74
#